data_4d123c962dbedfd1638f99bc43630508
#
_entry.id   4d123c962dbedfd1638f99bc43630508
#
_cell.length_a   1.000
_cell.length_b   1.000
_cell.length_c   1.000
_cell.angle_alpha   90.00
_cell.angle_beta   90.00
_cell.angle_gamma   90.00
#
_symmetry.space_group_name_H-M   'P 1'
#
loop_
_entity.id
_entity.type
_entity.pdbx_description
1 polymer ?
#
loop_
_entity_poly.entity_id
_entity_poly.type
_entity_poly.pdbx_seq_one_letter_code
_entity_poly.pdbx_strand_id
1 'polypeptide(L)'
;MGKRRKSREHTLKILYRRDITKEDIDKIIKNYWVENKINSGITDFSEQLAKGTAHNLEKIDNYIEKVSENWALDRMGIIDRNILRMAVHELLFMEDIPSKVTIDEAIEIAKKFGTDDSADFVNGLLDKIKKELE
;
A
#
# COMPACT_ATOMS: atom_id res chain seq x y z
N MET A 1 10.40 9.33 -12.59
CA MET A 1 9.14 9.36 -12.32
C MET A 1 8.75 10.18 -11.13
N GLY A 2 7.49 10.35 -10.94
CA GLY A 2 7.02 11.39 -10.08
C GLY A 2 7.29 11.22 -8.61
N LYS A 3 7.12 12.31 -7.89
CA LYS A 3 7.27 12.35 -6.45
C LYS A 3 6.33 11.36 -5.77
N ARG A 4 5.13 11.15 -6.32
CA ARG A 4 4.15 10.23 -5.72
C ARG A 4 4.59 8.77 -5.79
N ARG A 5 5.29 8.36 -6.85
CA ARG A 5 5.83 7.00 -6.90
C ARG A 5 6.85 6.82 -5.77
N LYS A 6 7.74 7.79 -5.58
CA LYS A 6 8.70 7.73 -4.49
C LYS A 6 8.02 7.73 -3.13
N SER A 7 6.97 8.53 -2.99
CA SER A 7 6.18 8.55 -1.76
C SER A 7 5.58 7.18 -1.46
N ARG A 8 5.04 6.52 -2.49
CA ARG A 8 4.45 5.18 -2.33
C ARG A 8 5.51 4.15 -1.96
N GLU A 9 6.71 4.26 -2.52
CA GLU A 9 7.80 3.36 -2.16
C GLU A 9 8.18 3.51 -0.69
N HIS A 10 8.25 4.74 -0.20
CA HIS A 10 8.51 4.97 1.23
C HIS A 10 7.36 4.48 2.09
N THR A 11 6.13 4.68 1.66
CA THR A 11 4.96 4.18 2.37
C THR A 11 5.02 2.66 2.52
N LEU A 12 5.39 1.95 1.45
CA LEU A 12 5.54 0.50 1.51
C LEU A 12 6.55 0.09 2.58
N LYS A 13 7.68 0.79 2.66
CA LYS A 13 8.70 0.48 3.68
C LYS A 13 8.21 0.76 5.09
N ILE A 14 7.44 1.82 5.26
CA ILE A 14 6.84 2.16 6.56
C ILE A 14 5.82 1.08 6.96
N LEU A 15 4.94 0.69 6.05
CA LEU A 15 3.94 -0.33 6.32
C LEU A 15 4.56 -1.71 6.57
N TYR A 16 5.63 -2.02 5.86
CA TYR A 16 6.40 -3.24 6.08
C TYR A 16 6.92 -3.29 7.51
N ARG A 17 7.53 -2.19 7.96
CA ARG A 17 8.07 -2.09 9.31
C ARG A 17 6.96 -2.24 10.36
N ARG A 18 5.83 -1.59 10.13
CA ARG A 18 4.68 -1.70 11.04
C ARG A 18 4.15 -3.13 11.10
N ASP A 19 4.08 -3.81 9.95
CA ASP A 19 3.58 -5.17 9.88
C ASP A 19 4.44 -6.13 10.71
N ILE A 20 5.74 -5.93 10.70
CA ILE A 20 6.66 -6.76 11.45
C ILE A 20 6.67 -6.41 12.94
N THR A 21 6.79 -5.13 13.28
CA THR A 21 6.98 -4.70 14.67
C THR A 21 5.68 -4.51 15.44
N LYS A 22 4.57 -4.26 14.74
CA LYS A 22 3.27 -3.92 15.35
C LYS A 22 3.31 -2.64 16.18
N GLU A 23 4.33 -1.83 16.02
CA GLU A 23 4.44 -0.55 16.70
C GLU A 23 3.45 0.46 16.15
N ASP A 24 3.19 1.51 16.93
CA ASP A 24 2.31 2.59 16.50
C ASP A 24 2.82 3.26 15.23
N ILE A 25 1.90 3.51 14.28
CA ILE A 25 2.27 4.07 12.97
C ILE A 25 2.94 5.43 13.09
N ASP A 26 2.50 6.28 14.02
CA ASP A 26 3.09 7.61 14.17
C ASP A 26 4.54 7.53 14.64
N LYS A 27 4.83 6.59 15.53
CA LYS A 27 6.19 6.35 16.00
C LYS A 27 7.08 5.86 14.86
N ILE A 28 6.58 4.92 14.06
CA ILE A 28 7.34 4.38 12.93
C ILE A 28 7.64 5.47 11.91
N ILE A 29 6.64 6.29 11.59
CA ILE A 29 6.81 7.39 10.63
C ILE A 29 7.87 8.37 11.11
N LYS A 30 7.78 8.79 12.37
CA LYS A 30 8.75 9.71 12.94
C LYS A 30 10.17 9.19 12.84
N ASN A 31 10.37 7.94 13.24
CA ASN A 31 11.69 7.32 13.20
C ASN A 31 12.18 7.13 11.76
N TYR A 32 11.26 6.77 10.87
CA TYR A 32 11.61 6.56 9.47
C TYR A 32 12.19 7.84 8.84
N TRP A 33 11.57 9.01 9.09
CA TRP A 33 12.06 10.25 8.49
C TRP A 33 13.33 10.78 9.15
N VAL A 34 13.59 10.39 10.38
CA VAL A 34 14.89 10.68 11.00
C VAL A 34 16.00 9.93 10.28
N GLU A 35 15.73 8.67 9.91
CA GLU A 35 16.70 7.84 9.20
C GLU A 35 16.81 8.19 7.70
N ASN A 36 15.73 8.66 7.12
CA ASN A 36 15.62 8.91 5.67
C ASN A 36 15.23 10.35 5.41
N LYS A 37 16.23 11.22 5.34
CA LYS A 37 15.97 12.65 5.12
C LYS A 37 15.58 12.92 3.68
N ILE A 38 14.34 13.32 3.48
CA ILE A 38 13.73 13.50 2.17
C ILE A 38 12.93 14.79 2.18
N ASN A 39 12.74 15.42 1.01
CA ASN A 39 12.03 16.69 0.95
C ASN A 39 10.54 16.53 1.27
N SER A 40 9.92 17.60 1.76
CA SER A 40 8.55 17.58 2.27
C SER A 40 7.52 17.23 1.20
N GLY A 41 7.81 17.49 -0.07
CA GLY A 41 6.89 17.13 -1.15
C GLY A 41 6.65 15.63 -1.27
N ILE A 42 7.62 14.82 -0.84
CA ILE A 42 7.51 13.37 -0.82
C ILE A 42 6.92 12.88 0.50
N THR A 43 7.37 13.46 1.62
CA THR A 43 6.96 13.00 2.94
C THR A 43 5.47 13.22 3.21
N ASP A 44 4.90 14.33 2.75
CA ASP A 44 3.51 14.66 3.04
C ASP A 44 2.54 13.62 2.48
N PHE A 45 2.69 13.26 1.21
CA PHE A 45 1.84 12.25 0.60
C PHE A 45 2.07 10.87 1.23
N SER A 46 3.34 10.53 1.49
CA SER A 46 3.68 9.26 2.11
C SER A 46 3.07 9.12 3.50
N GLU A 47 3.13 10.16 4.32
CA GLU A 47 2.54 10.12 5.66
C GLU A 47 1.03 9.99 5.60
N GLN A 48 0.38 10.75 4.72
CA GLN A 48 -1.06 10.68 4.54
C GLN A 48 -1.47 9.25 4.17
N LEU A 49 -0.77 8.65 3.24
CA LEU A 49 -1.07 7.31 2.76
C LEU A 49 -0.79 6.25 3.83
N ALA A 50 0.34 6.36 4.53
CA ALA A 50 0.70 5.40 5.58
C ALA A 50 -0.26 5.47 6.76
N LYS A 51 -0.56 6.66 7.24
CA LYS A 51 -1.48 6.85 8.36
C LYS A 51 -2.89 6.39 8.00
N GLY A 52 -3.37 6.76 6.83
CA GLY A 52 -4.69 6.36 6.37
C GLY A 52 -4.82 4.85 6.26
N THR A 53 -3.81 4.21 5.69
CA THR A 53 -3.80 2.75 5.55
C THR A 53 -3.83 2.08 6.92
N ALA A 54 -2.99 2.53 7.85
CA ALA A 54 -2.92 1.94 9.19
C ALA A 54 -4.21 2.17 9.99
N HIS A 55 -4.79 3.35 9.89
CA HIS A 55 -6.02 3.67 10.64
C HIS A 55 -7.25 2.94 10.09
N ASN A 56 -7.23 2.54 8.83
CA ASN A 56 -8.35 1.83 8.19
C ASN A 56 -8.00 0.37 7.90
N LEU A 57 -7.04 -0.17 8.61
CA LEU A 57 -6.48 -1.49 8.30
C LEU A 57 -7.53 -2.59 8.31
N GLU A 58 -8.40 -2.61 9.32
CA GLU A 58 -9.42 -3.64 9.43
C GLU A 58 -10.36 -3.64 8.24
N LYS A 59 -10.85 -2.47 7.85
CA LYS A 59 -11.73 -2.33 6.68
C LYS A 59 -11.02 -2.73 5.40
N ILE A 60 -9.77 -2.30 5.24
CA ILE A 60 -8.97 -2.61 4.06
C ILE A 60 -8.72 -4.12 3.97
N ASP A 61 -8.29 -4.73 5.06
CA ASP A 61 -8.02 -6.17 5.09
C ASP A 61 -9.26 -6.99 4.80
N ASN A 62 -10.43 -6.56 5.29
CA ASN A 62 -11.69 -7.24 5.00
C ASN A 62 -12.01 -7.22 3.51
N TYR A 63 -11.76 -6.10 2.82
CA TYR A 63 -11.94 -6.03 1.38
C TYR A 63 -11.01 -6.99 0.64
N ILE A 64 -9.75 -7.02 1.06
CA ILE A 64 -8.77 -7.88 0.40
C ILE A 64 -9.16 -9.36 0.59
N GLU A 65 -9.52 -9.75 1.80
CA GLU A 65 -9.91 -11.13 2.08
C GLU A 65 -11.17 -11.54 1.32
N LYS A 66 -12.12 -10.63 1.19
CA LYS A 66 -13.35 -10.88 0.45
C LYS A 66 -13.06 -11.24 -1.00
N VAL A 67 -12.16 -10.51 -1.66
CA VAL A 67 -11.89 -10.74 -3.08
C VAL A 67 -10.84 -11.81 -3.35
N SER A 68 -10.01 -12.11 -2.38
CA SER A 68 -8.97 -13.14 -2.53
C SER A 68 -9.51 -14.56 -2.34
N GLU A 69 -10.74 -14.69 -1.88
CA GLU A 69 -11.47 -15.94 -1.73
C GLU A 69 -10.73 -17.02 -0.93
N ASN A 70 -9.76 -17.68 -1.53
CA ASN A 70 -9.07 -18.79 -0.89
C ASN A 70 -7.69 -18.44 -0.36
N TRP A 71 -7.38 -17.16 -0.27
CA TRP A 71 -6.05 -16.74 0.14
C TRP A 71 -6.09 -15.76 1.30
N ALA A 72 -5.76 -16.23 2.50
CA ALA A 72 -5.74 -15.38 3.69
C ALA A 72 -4.56 -14.39 3.62
N LEU A 73 -4.76 -13.22 4.21
CA LEU A 73 -3.74 -12.17 4.24
C LEU A 73 -2.42 -12.62 4.85
N ASP A 74 -2.49 -13.41 5.93
CA ASP A 74 -1.28 -13.87 6.61
C ASP A 74 -0.49 -14.89 5.78
N ARG A 75 -1.07 -15.42 4.71
CA ARG A 75 -0.39 -16.32 3.80
C ARG A 75 0.22 -15.59 2.59
N MET A 76 -0.17 -14.34 2.39
CA MET A 76 0.42 -13.53 1.32
C MET A 76 1.83 -13.10 1.74
N GLY A 77 2.71 -12.93 0.75
CA GLY A 77 4.01 -12.32 1.03
C GLY A 77 3.83 -10.95 1.66
N ILE A 78 4.70 -10.61 2.60
CA ILE A 78 4.56 -9.36 3.35
C ILE A 78 4.65 -8.13 2.46
N ILE A 79 5.44 -8.19 1.40
CA ILE A 79 5.54 -7.10 0.42
C ILE A 79 4.21 -6.98 -0.33
N ASP A 80 3.70 -8.10 -0.87
CA ASP A 80 2.47 -8.11 -1.65
C ASP A 80 1.29 -7.58 -0.86
N ARG A 81 1.12 -8.07 0.38
CA ARG A 81 -0.05 -7.64 1.16
C ARG A 81 0.01 -6.16 1.54
N ASN A 82 1.20 -5.62 1.75
CA ASN A 82 1.31 -4.20 2.08
C ASN A 82 1.15 -3.30 0.85
N ILE A 83 1.55 -3.77 -0.33
CA ILE A 83 1.22 -3.08 -1.58
C ILE A 83 -0.30 -3.05 -1.77
N LEU A 84 -0.96 -4.18 -1.56
CA LEU A 84 -2.42 -4.27 -1.67
C LEU A 84 -3.11 -3.34 -0.66
N ARG A 85 -2.68 -3.34 0.59
CA ARG A 85 -3.25 -2.48 1.63
C ARG A 85 -3.18 -1.01 1.25
N MET A 86 -2.01 -0.57 0.81
CA MET A 86 -1.78 0.81 0.41
C MET A 86 -2.66 1.19 -0.79
N ALA A 87 -2.71 0.33 -1.80
CA ALA A 87 -3.49 0.59 -3.00
C ALA A 87 -5.00 0.59 -2.70
N VAL A 88 -5.47 -0.32 -1.86
CA VAL A 88 -6.88 -0.36 -1.48
C VAL A 88 -7.26 0.90 -0.72
N HIS A 89 -6.37 1.41 0.14
CA HIS A 89 -6.63 2.69 0.80
C HIS A 89 -6.84 3.81 -0.23
N GLU A 90 -6.01 3.88 -1.26
CA GLU A 90 -6.18 4.87 -2.30
C GLU A 90 -7.53 4.71 -3.02
N LEU A 91 -7.89 3.48 -3.36
CA LEU A 91 -9.14 3.21 -4.06
C LEU A 91 -10.37 3.58 -3.24
N LEU A 92 -10.33 3.33 -1.93
CA LEU A 92 -11.48 3.57 -1.05
C LEU A 92 -11.59 5.00 -0.57
N PHE A 93 -10.47 5.67 -0.29
CA PHE A 93 -10.47 6.92 0.46
C PHE A 93 -9.83 8.10 -0.26
N MET A 94 -9.20 7.89 -1.41
CA MET A 94 -8.52 8.97 -2.13
C MET A 94 -9.10 9.10 -3.54
N GLU A 95 -10.34 9.55 -3.60
CA GLU A 95 -11.13 9.61 -4.84
C GLU A 95 -10.54 10.54 -5.89
N ASP A 96 -9.73 11.50 -5.49
CA ASP A 96 -9.05 12.41 -6.42
C ASP A 96 -7.99 11.71 -7.26
N ILE A 97 -7.58 10.50 -6.88
CA ILE A 97 -6.62 9.70 -7.65
C ILE A 97 -7.40 8.69 -8.49
N PRO A 98 -7.29 8.76 -9.83
CA PRO A 98 -7.97 7.77 -10.68
C PRO A 98 -7.53 6.36 -10.34
N SER A 99 -8.48 5.42 -10.31
CA SER A 99 -8.17 4.04 -9.93
C SER A 99 -7.14 3.39 -10.84
N LYS A 100 -7.15 3.74 -12.13
CA LYS A 100 -6.13 3.24 -13.06
C LYS A 100 -4.73 3.64 -12.64
N VAL A 101 -4.57 4.87 -12.15
CA VAL A 101 -3.25 5.35 -11.70
C VAL A 101 -2.80 4.54 -10.48
N THR A 102 -3.70 4.36 -9.50
CA THR A 102 -3.38 3.58 -8.30
C THR A 102 -2.94 2.16 -8.66
N ILE A 103 -3.67 1.50 -9.55
CA ILE A 103 -3.37 0.12 -9.92
C ILE A 103 -2.06 0.04 -10.69
N ASP A 104 -1.85 0.92 -11.67
CA ASP A 104 -0.63 0.93 -12.46
C ASP A 104 0.60 1.16 -11.59
N GLU A 105 0.51 2.08 -10.62
CA GLU A 105 1.61 2.35 -9.70
C GLU A 105 1.88 1.17 -8.76
N ALA A 106 0.83 0.52 -8.29
CA ALA A 106 0.98 -0.67 -7.45
C ALA A 106 1.71 -1.80 -8.21
N ILE A 107 1.39 -1.98 -9.49
CA ILE A 107 2.04 -2.98 -10.33
C ILE A 107 3.53 -2.67 -10.48
N GLU A 108 3.88 -1.40 -10.72
CA GLU A 108 5.29 -1.01 -10.86
C GLU A 108 6.06 -1.23 -9.58
N ILE A 109 5.45 -0.94 -8.44
CA ILE A 109 6.08 -1.16 -7.14
C ILE A 109 6.24 -2.67 -6.88
N ALA A 110 5.25 -3.47 -7.26
CA ALA A 110 5.34 -4.93 -7.14
C ALA A 110 6.48 -5.50 -7.99
N LYS A 111 6.69 -4.95 -9.19
CA LYS A 111 7.81 -5.36 -10.05
C LYS A 111 9.15 -5.05 -9.40
N LYS A 112 9.23 -3.92 -8.71
CA LYS A 112 10.49 -3.45 -8.11
C LYS A 112 10.83 -4.19 -6.82
N PHE A 113 9.86 -4.42 -5.95
CA PHE A 113 10.10 -4.91 -4.60
C PHE A 113 9.64 -6.34 -4.36
N GLY A 114 8.77 -6.88 -5.20
CA GLY A 114 8.20 -8.21 -5.01
C GLY A 114 8.97 -9.31 -5.73
N THR A 115 8.33 -10.47 -5.85
CA THR A 115 8.87 -11.60 -6.60
C THR A 115 8.35 -11.53 -8.04
N ASP A 116 8.75 -12.51 -8.86
CA ASP A 116 8.34 -12.56 -10.27
C ASP A 116 6.81 -12.63 -10.44
N ASP A 117 6.11 -13.20 -9.46
CA ASP A 117 4.66 -13.35 -9.52
C ASP A 117 3.88 -12.20 -8.92
N SER A 118 4.56 -11.29 -8.22
CA SER A 118 3.89 -10.23 -7.45
C SER A 118 3.05 -9.30 -8.30
N ALA A 119 3.57 -8.86 -9.45
CA ALA A 119 2.86 -7.91 -10.31
C ALA A 119 1.52 -8.48 -10.78
N ASP A 120 1.51 -9.74 -11.23
CA ASP A 120 0.28 -10.37 -11.70
C ASP A 120 -0.70 -10.61 -10.56
N PHE A 121 -0.19 -11.04 -9.40
CA PHE A 121 -1.02 -11.27 -8.22
C PHE A 121 -1.70 -9.98 -7.76
N VAL A 122 -0.92 -8.91 -7.63
CA VAL A 122 -1.42 -7.60 -7.21
C VAL A 122 -2.44 -7.06 -8.21
N ASN A 123 -2.12 -7.15 -9.50
CA ASN A 123 -3.01 -6.68 -10.56
C ASN A 123 -4.36 -7.42 -10.51
N GLY A 124 -4.32 -8.73 -10.37
CA GLY A 124 -5.54 -9.55 -10.33
C GLY A 124 -6.45 -9.17 -9.18
N LEU A 125 -5.90 -9.01 -8.00
CA LEU A 125 -6.71 -8.64 -6.82
C LEU A 125 -7.22 -7.22 -6.90
N LEU A 126 -6.39 -6.26 -7.31
CA LEU A 126 -6.82 -4.87 -7.40
C LEU A 126 -7.89 -4.67 -8.48
N ASP A 127 -7.80 -5.43 -9.58
CA ASP A 127 -8.83 -5.38 -10.61
C ASP A 127 -10.19 -5.86 -10.07
N LYS A 128 -10.18 -6.94 -9.28
CA LYS A 128 -11.41 -7.41 -8.64
C LYS A 128 -11.98 -6.38 -7.67
N ILE A 129 -11.13 -5.74 -6.89
CA ILE A 129 -11.57 -4.72 -5.94
C ILE A 129 -12.17 -3.53 -6.69
N LYS A 130 -11.52 -3.09 -7.76
CA LYS A 130 -12.03 -2.00 -8.58
C LYS A 130 -13.44 -2.31 -9.10
N LYS A 131 -13.65 -3.54 -9.58
CA LYS A 131 -14.96 -3.96 -10.08
C LYS A 131 -16.03 -3.97 -8.99
N GLU A 132 -15.65 -4.36 -7.77
CA GLU A 132 -16.55 -4.32 -6.63
C GLU A 132 -16.99 -2.89 -6.29
N LEU A 133 -16.14 -1.90 -6.54
CA LEU A 133 -16.42 -0.51 -6.22
C LEU A 133 -17.21 0.22 -7.31
N GLU A 134 -17.33 -0.35 -8.50
CA GLU A 134 -18.08 0.25 -9.60
C GLU A 134 -19.60 0.08 -9.47
#